data_03c8bb47486208c1890f4965bb349b75
#
_entry.id   03c8bb47486208c1890f4965bb349b75
#
_cell.length_a   1.000
_cell.length_b   1.000
_cell.length_c   1.000
_cell.angle_alpha   90.00
_cell.angle_beta   90.00
_cell.angle_gamma   90.00
#
_symmetry.space_group_name_H-M   'P 1'
#
loop_
_entity.id
_entity.type
_entity.pdbx_description
1 polymer ?
#
loop_
_entity_poly.entity_id
_entity_poly.type
_entity_poly.pdbx_seq_one_letter_code
_entity_poly.pdbx_strand_id
1 'polypeptide(L)'
;MTQQIRIAVAGANGRMGKVLVEALQQNPRTVLTGALEHAGSDALGLDAGYAIGQKTGVPISADMDAVLANCDVVIDFTRPDASLPLIAKCAEKNIKMVIGTTGYDDNGKAAIAAAAQKNAIVFAANYSVGVNLTFHILDTVARVLNDGYDIEIIEAHHRHKVDAPSGTALSMGEHIAKTLGRDLKTHGVFCREGITGERKRDEIGFSTIRASDVVGEHSVWFADIGERVEIAHKASSRMTFANGAVRAGKWLEKQSHGLFDMTDVLDLNNL
;
A
#
# COMPACT_ATOMS: atom_id res chain seq x y z
N MET A 1 -24.83 18.66 -8.40
CA MET A 1 -24.07 17.40 -8.57
C MET A 1 -22.65 17.70 -8.16
N THR A 2 -22.05 16.94 -7.25
CA THR A 2 -20.63 17.09 -6.88
C THR A 2 -19.79 16.65 -8.09
N GLN A 3 -18.81 17.46 -8.47
CA GLN A 3 -17.91 17.19 -9.58
C GLN A 3 -17.14 15.87 -9.32
N GLN A 4 -17.02 15.02 -10.34
CA GLN A 4 -16.22 13.80 -10.28
C GLN A 4 -14.73 14.15 -10.38
N ILE A 5 -13.89 13.43 -9.65
CA ILE A 5 -12.44 13.57 -9.71
C ILE A 5 -11.95 12.75 -10.90
N ARG A 6 -11.16 13.37 -11.77
CA ARG A 6 -10.57 12.75 -12.96
C ARG A 6 -9.29 12.01 -12.56
N ILE A 7 -9.30 10.70 -12.69
CA ILE A 7 -8.19 9.85 -12.23
C ILE A 7 -7.60 9.09 -13.42
N ALA A 8 -6.26 9.13 -13.51
CA ALA A 8 -5.50 8.25 -14.39
C ALA A 8 -4.84 7.12 -13.59
N VAL A 9 -4.72 5.94 -14.19
CA VAL A 9 -4.07 4.77 -13.59
C VAL A 9 -2.79 4.46 -14.35
N ALA A 10 -1.66 4.39 -13.65
CA ALA A 10 -0.39 3.92 -14.17
C ALA A 10 -0.23 2.41 -13.94
N GLY A 11 0.30 1.70 -14.95
CA GLY A 11 0.35 0.25 -14.97
C GLY A 11 -1.04 -0.38 -15.13
N ALA A 12 -1.87 0.19 -16.00
CA ALA A 12 -3.30 -0.13 -16.12
C ALA A 12 -3.57 -1.62 -16.47
N ASN A 13 -2.66 -2.29 -17.19
CA ASN A 13 -2.76 -3.72 -17.50
C ASN A 13 -2.17 -4.62 -16.40
N GLY A 14 -1.53 -4.07 -15.38
CA GLY A 14 -0.98 -4.80 -14.24
C GLY A 14 -2.04 -5.39 -13.31
N ARG A 15 -1.62 -6.26 -12.40
CA ARG A 15 -2.52 -6.89 -11.40
C ARG A 15 -3.31 -5.89 -10.58
N MET A 16 -2.65 -4.81 -10.11
CA MET A 16 -3.34 -3.74 -9.38
C MET A 16 -4.07 -2.77 -10.31
N GLY A 17 -3.49 -2.47 -11.49
CA GLY A 17 -4.12 -1.56 -12.46
C GLY A 17 -5.53 -1.96 -12.83
N LYS A 18 -5.75 -3.25 -13.15
CA LYS A 18 -7.08 -3.80 -13.46
C LYS A 18 -8.08 -3.63 -12.32
N VAL A 19 -7.64 -3.90 -11.09
CA VAL A 19 -8.49 -3.73 -9.89
C VAL A 19 -8.76 -2.25 -9.59
N LEU A 20 -7.80 -1.36 -9.86
CA LEU A 20 -7.99 0.09 -9.76
C LEU A 20 -9.01 0.61 -10.77
N VAL A 21 -8.92 0.17 -12.04
CA VAL A 21 -9.92 0.50 -13.07
C VAL A 21 -11.31 0.06 -12.61
N GLU A 22 -11.45 -1.14 -12.09
CA GLU A 22 -12.72 -1.64 -11.55
C GLU A 22 -13.22 -0.79 -10.37
N ALA A 23 -12.35 -0.48 -9.40
CA ALA A 23 -12.71 0.34 -8.25
C ALA A 23 -13.18 1.76 -8.65
N LEU A 24 -12.55 2.35 -9.67
CA LEU A 24 -12.95 3.66 -10.20
C LEU A 24 -14.33 3.61 -10.87
N GLN A 25 -14.63 2.55 -11.63
CA GLN A 25 -15.94 2.38 -12.26
C GLN A 25 -17.08 2.19 -11.23
N GLN A 26 -16.77 1.57 -10.09
CA GLN A 26 -17.74 1.37 -9.01
C GLN A 26 -17.96 2.62 -8.12
N ASN A 27 -17.12 3.64 -8.25
CA ASN A 27 -17.18 4.81 -7.37
C ASN A 27 -17.81 6.02 -8.08
N PRO A 28 -19.01 6.49 -7.66
CA PRO A 28 -19.72 7.57 -8.34
C PRO A 28 -19.03 8.95 -8.28
N ARG A 29 -18.04 9.10 -7.38
CA ARG A 29 -17.27 10.35 -7.20
C ARG A 29 -16.01 10.42 -8.07
N THR A 30 -15.70 9.38 -8.83
CA THR A 30 -14.49 9.30 -9.65
C THR A 30 -14.85 9.00 -11.11
N VAL A 31 -13.98 9.41 -12.02
CA VAL A 31 -14.04 9.05 -13.43
C VAL A 31 -12.63 8.67 -13.90
N LEU A 32 -12.49 7.53 -14.57
CA LEU A 32 -11.25 7.16 -15.24
C LEU A 32 -11.07 8.04 -16.48
N THR A 33 -9.96 8.76 -16.57
CA THR A 33 -9.66 9.65 -17.69
C THR A 33 -8.36 9.30 -18.41
N GLY A 34 -7.57 8.39 -17.87
CA GLY A 34 -6.33 7.95 -18.49
C GLY A 34 -5.88 6.57 -17.97
N ALA A 35 -5.25 5.81 -18.83
CA ALA A 35 -4.70 4.49 -18.53
C ALA A 35 -3.30 4.39 -19.16
N LEU A 36 -2.27 4.52 -18.30
CA LEU A 36 -0.88 4.51 -18.74
C LEU A 36 -0.30 3.10 -18.63
N GLU A 37 0.46 2.71 -19.65
CA GLU A 37 1.20 1.44 -19.67
C GLU A 37 2.54 1.62 -20.39
N HIS A 38 3.50 0.71 -20.20
CA HIS A 38 4.79 0.77 -20.89
C HIS A 38 4.64 0.51 -22.39
N ALA A 39 5.56 1.06 -23.20
CA ALA A 39 5.49 1.02 -24.66
C ALA A 39 5.51 -0.38 -25.29
N GLY A 40 6.02 -1.39 -24.57
CA GLY A 40 6.02 -2.78 -25.01
C GLY A 40 4.81 -3.61 -24.56
N SER A 41 3.75 -2.98 -24.07
CA SER A 41 2.55 -3.71 -23.61
C SER A 41 1.65 -4.12 -24.76
N ASP A 42 1.22 -5.37 -24.79
CA ASP A 42 0.25 -5.89 -25.76
C ASP A 42 -1.18 -5.31 -25.57
N ALA A 43 -1.40 -4.59 -24.46
CA ALA A 43 -2.68 -3.97 -24.15
C ALA A 43 -2.82 -2.56 -24.73
N LEU A 44 -1.80 -1.99 -25.38
CA LEU A 44 -1.88 -0.66 -25.96
C LEU A 44 -3.02 -0.57 -27.01
N GLY A 45 -3.82 0.49 -26.90
CA GLY A 45 -4.97 0.74 -27.73
C GLY A 45 -6.24 0.00 -27.32
N LEU A 46 -6.17 -1.00 -26.42
CA LEU A 46 -7.36 -1.64 -25.85
C LEU A 46 -8.07 -0.68 -24.89
N ASP A 47 -9.38 -0.87 -24.72
CA ASP A 47 -10.14 -0.17 -23.67
C ASP A 47 -9.63 -0.61 -22.28
N ALA A 48 -9.41 0.32 -21.36
CA ALA A 48 -8.87 0.02 -20.04
C ALA A 48 -9.72 -0.97 -19.22
N GLY A 49 -11.02 -1.04 -19.52
CA GLY A 49 -11.95 -1.98 -18.89
C GLY A 49 -12.01 -3.37 -19.54
N TYR A 50 -11.21 -3.64 -20.58
CA TYR A 50 -11.28 -4.91 -21.33
C TYR A 50 -11.10 -6.14 -20.43
N ALA A 51 -10.20 -6.05 -19.46
CA ALA A 51 -9.86 -7.16 -18.56
C ALA A 51 -10.92 -7.44 -17.48
N ILE A 52 -11.82 -6.49 -17.25
CA ILE A 52 -12.94 -6.60 -16.30
C ILE A 52 -14.29 -6.75 -17.00
N GLY A 53 -14.29 -6.90 -18.33
CA GLY A 53 -15.51 -7.05 -19.13
C GLY A 53 -16.39 -5.79 -19.19
N GLN A 54 -15.83 -4.60 -18.95
CA GLN A 54 -16.55 -3.33 -18.97
C GLN A 54 -15.97 -2.40 -20.03
N LYS A 55 -16.79 -1.53 -20.60
CA LYS A 55 -16.34 -0.50 -21.53
C LYS A 55 -16.18 0.82 -20.79
N THR A 56 -14.95 1.33 -20.69
CA THR A 56 -14.64 2.59 -20.04
C THR A 56 -14.58 3.76 -21.04
N GLY A 57 -14.33 3.47 -22.31
CA GLY A 57 -14.08 4.49 -23.35
C GLY A 57 -12.68 5.11 -23.28
N VAL A 58 -11.81 4.63 -22.37
CA VAL A 58 -10.44 5.13 -22.17
C VAL A 58 -9.46 4.12 -22.75
N PRO A 59 -8.70 4.46 -23.81
CA PRO A 59 -7.69 3.58 -24.36
C PRO A 59 -6.46 3.52 -23.45
N ILE A 60 -5.85 2.33 -23.34
CA ILE A 60 -4.53 2.16 -22.71
C ILE A 60 -3.48 2.76 -23.64
N SER A 61 -2.64 3.66 -23.12
CA SER A 61 -1.65 4.41 -23.88
C SER A 61 -0.27 4.39 -23.21
N ALA A 62 0.78 4.46 -24.03
CA ALA A 62 2.13 4.71 -23.55
C ALA A 62 2.50 6.21 -23.60
N ASP A 63 1.65 7.05 -24.14
CA ASP A 63 1.86 8.49 -24.20
C ASP A 63 1.47 9.14 -22.87
N MET A 64 2.49 9.41 -22.05
CA MET A 64 2.32 10.01 -20.74
C MET A 64 1.68 11.41 -20.82
N ASP A 65 2.04 12.22 -21.81
CA ASP A 65 1.47 13.57 -21.95
C ASP A 65 0.00 13.53 -22.29
N ALA A 66 -0.41 12.64 -23.18
CA ALA A 66 -1.81 12.44 -23.56
C ALA A 66 -2.63 11.93 -22.35
N VAL A 67 -2.10 10.97 -21.59
CA VAL A 67 -2.77 10.42 -20.39
C VAL A 67 -2.93 11.49 -19.30
N LEU A 68 -1.91 12.32 -19.10
CA LEU A 68 -1.89 13.36 -18.07
C LEU A 68 -2.67 14.64 -18.45
N ALA A 69 -3.01 14.83 -19.73
CA ALA A 69 -3.63 16.06 -20.21
C ALA A 69 -5.00 16.38 -19.56
N ASN A 70 -5.70 15.36 -19.08
CA ASN A 70 -7.05 15.51 -18.54
C ASN A 70 -7.28 14.72 -17.24
N CYS A 71 -6.32 14.77 -16.29
CA CYS A 71 -6.50 14.15 -14.99
C CYS A 71 -6.15 15.10 -13.84
N ASP A 72 -6.78 14.89 -12.70
CA ASP A 72 -6.53 15.62 -11.46
C ASP A 72 -5.56 14.85 -10.56
N VAL A 73 -5.63 13.51 -10.62
CA VAL A 73 -4.87 12.60 -9.78
C VAL A 73 -4.38 11.40 -10.61
N VAL A 74 -3.14 10.99 -10.40
CA VAL A 74 -2.61 9.71 -10.90
C VAL A 74 -2.49 8.72 -9.75
N ILE A 75 -2.97 7.48 -9.96
CA ILE A 75 -2.73 6.36 -9.05
C ILE A 75 -1.68 5.45 -9.68
N ASP A 76 -0.55 5.27 -8.99
CA ASP A 76 0.62 4.55 -9.47
C ASP A 76 0.98 3.35 -8.59
N PHE A 77 0.87 2.14 -9.15
CA PHE A 77 1.31 0.87 -8.57
C PHE A 77 2.25 0.14 -9.53
N THR A 78 3.25 0.83 -10.03
CA THR A 78 4.21 0.29 -11.00
C THR A 78 5.51 -0.17 -10.34
N ARG A 79 6.65 0.29 -10.85
CA ARG A 79 7.99 0.05 -10.32
C ARG A 79 8.73 1.39 -10.24
N PRO A 80 9.79 1.50 -9.41
CA PRO A 80 10.53 2.76 -9.25
C PRO A 80 11.03 3.38 -10.55
N ASP A 81 11.53 2.57 -11.47
CA ASP A 81 12.04 3.00 -12.78
C ASP A 81 10.97 3.64 -13.69
N ALA A 82 9.74 3.15 -13.63
CA ALA A 82 8.60 3.72 -14.34
C ALA A 82 7.95 4.87 -13.58
N SER A 83 7.95 4.80 -12.26
CA SER A 83 7.30 5.76 -11.37
C SER A 83 8.06 7.10 -11.30
N LEU A 84 9.38 7.09 -11.20
CA LEU A 84 10.18 8.31 -11.04
C LEU A 84 9.99 9.34 -12.18
N PRO A 85 10.02 8.96 -13.47
CA PRO A 85 9.70 9.89 -14.57
C PRO A 85 8.25 10.43 -14.48
N LEU A 86 7.31 9.59 -14.06
CA LEU A 86 5.91 9.97 -13.90
C LEU A 86 5.74 10.98 -12.76
N ILE A 87 6.42 10.78 -11.63
CA ILE A 87 6.43 11.70 -10.48
C ILE A 87 6.95 13.08 -10.91
N ALA A 88 8.07 13.14 -11.63
CA ALA A 88 8.63 14.38 -12.13
C ALA A 88 7.63 15.13 -13.04
N LYS A 89 7.01 14.40 -13.97
CA LYS A 89 6.03 14.96 -14.91
C LYS A 89 4.77 15.46 -14.21
N CYS A 90 4.26 14.71 -13.24
CA CYS A 90 3.11 15.12 -12.42
C CYS A 90 3.42 16.39 -11.60
N ALA A 91 4.63 16.50 -11.04
CA ALA A 91 5.06 17.70 -10.32
C ALA A 91 5.16 18.94 -11.24
N GLU A 92 5.62 18.77 -12.49
CA GLU A 92 5.65 19.86 -13.49
C GLU A 92 4.24 20.34 -13.86
N LYS A 93 3.28 19.42 -13.97
CA LYS A 93 1.90 19.68 -14.38
C LYS A 93 0.97 19.97 -13.20
N ASN A 94 1.47 19.95 -11.96
CA ASN A 94 0.67 20.09 -10.74
C ASN A 94 -0.47 19.06 -10.65
N ILE A 95 -0.19 17.80 -11.05
CA ILE A 95 -1.11 16.68 -10.99
C ILE A 95 -0.80 15.86 -9.73
N LYS A 96 -1.79 15.71 -8.86
CA LYS A 96 -1.65 15.01 -7.57
C LYS A 96 -1.39 13.52 -7.77
N MET A 97 -0.75 12.87 -6.79
CA MET A 97 -0.39 11.46 -6.94
C MET A 97 -0.74 10.62 -5.72
N VAL A 98 -1.15 9.39 -6.00
CA VAL A 98 -1.25 8.29 -5.03
C VAL A 98 -0.22 7.24 -5.44
N ILE A 99 0.83 7.06 -4.65
CA ILE A 99 1.97 6.20 -4.97
C ILE A 99 1.96 4.97 -4.07
N GLY A 100 1.59 3.82 -4.66
CA GLY A 100 1.66 2.49 -4.04
C GLY A 100 2.86 1.67 -4.53
N THR A 101 3.68 2.22 -5.41
CA THR A 101 4.96 1.65 -5.82
C THR A 101 5.90 1.60 -4.64
N THR A 102 6.55 0.46 -4.43
CA THR A 102 7.51 0.22 -3.34
C THR A 102 8.90 -0.10 -3.90
N GLY A 103 9.91 -0.17 -3.02
CA GLY A 103 11.27 -0.53 -3.43
C GLY A 103 12.12 0.64 -3.92
N TYR A 104 11.73 1.88 -3.64
CA TYR A 104 12.59 3.03 -3.88
C TYR A 104 13.82 3.00 -2.97
N ASP A 105 14.97 3.36 -3.54
CA ASP A 105 16.17 3.72 -2.79
C ASP A 105 16.03 5.12 -2.15
N ASP A 106 17.07 5.57 -1.47
CA ASP A 106 17.04 6.87 -0.80
C ASP A 106 16.96 8.04 -1.80
N ASN A 107 17.52 7.90 -3.00
CA ASN A 107 17.40 8.90 -4.08
C ASN A 107 15.95 8.97 -4.59
N GLY A 108 15.31 7.83 -4.78
CA GLY A 108 13.90 7.77 -5.18
C GLY A 108 12.98 8.38 -4.14
N LYS A 109 13.21 8.10 -2.85
CA LYS A 109 12.46 8.74 -1.75
C LYS A 109 12.68 10.26 -1.69
N ALA A 110 13.93 10.71 -1.91
CA ALA A 110 14.25 12.14 -1.99
C ALA A 110 13.54 12.82 -3.17
N ALA A 111 13.45 12.15 -4.33
CA ALA A 111 12.71 12.66 -5.49
C ALA A 111 11.21 12.81 -5.20
N ILE A 112 10.59 11.84 -4.51
CA ILE A 112 9.19 11.92 -4.06
C ILE A 112 9.01 13.12 -3.12
N ALA A 113 9.89 13.28 -2.13
CA ALA A 113 9.83 14.39 -1.19
C ALA A 113 9.99 15.76 -1.86
N ALA A 114 10.89 15.86 -2.86
CA ALA A 114 11.06 17.08 -3.65
C ALA A 114 9.84 17.41 -4.52
N ALA A 115 9.21 16.40 -5.14
CA ALA A 115 7.98 16.57 -5.90
C ALA A 115 6.83 17.03 -5.01
N ALA A 116 6.75 16.53 -3.78
CA ALA A 116 5.72 16.89 -2.80
C ALA A 116 5.80 18.36 -2.32
N GLN A 117 6.91 19.05 -2.54
CA GLN A 117 7.00 20.50 -2.29
C GLN A 117 6.19 21.31 -3.31
N LYS A 118 5.89 20.73 -4.47
CA LYS A 118 5.16 21.39 -5.56
C LYS A 118 3.75 20.87 -5.73
N ASN A 119 3.49 19.64 -5.29
CA ASN A 119 2.22 18.99 -5.51
C ASN A 119 1.84 18.09 -4.30
N ALA A 120 0.57 17.68 -4.21
CA ALA A 120 0.12 16.82 -3.12
C ALA A 120 0.30 15.34 -3.49
N ILE A 121 1.02 14.59 -2.66
CA ILE A 121 1.34 13.18 -2.86
C ILE A 121 0.95 12.37 -1.62
N VAL A 122 0.15 11.31 -1.81
CA VAL A 122 0.04 10.23 -0.81
C VAL A 122 1.00 9.13 -1.21
N PHE A 123 1.96 8.83 -0.35
CA PHE A 123 2.92 7.74 -0.52
C PHE A 123 2.80 6.74 0.62
N ALA A 124 2.39 5.51 0.32
CA ALA A 124 2.21 4.46 1.32
C ALA A 124 2.55 3.08 0.75
N ALA A 125 3.16 2.24 1.57
CA ALA A 125 3.47 0.85 1.22
C ALA A 125 2.21 -0.04 1.17
N ASN A 126 1.13 0.36 1.85
CA ASN A 126 -0.13 -0.37 1.89
C ASN A 126 -1.32 0.60 1.93
N TYR A 127 -2.30 0.37 1.07
CA TYR A 127 -3.51 1.20 0.96
C TYR A 127 -4.75 0.58 1.62
N SER A 128 -4.66 -0.61 2.19
CA SER A 128 -5.80 -1.18 2.93
C SER A 128 -6.12 -0.34 4.17
N VAL A 129 -7.36 0.12 4.27
CA VAL A 129 -7.85 0.83 5.47
C VAL A 129 -7.67 -0.05 6.71
N GLY A 130 -8.01 -1.34 6.60
CA GLY A 130 -7.89 -2.30 7.71
C GLY A 130 -6.44 -2.49 8.16
N VAL A 131 -5.48 -2.60 7.23
CA VAL A 131 -4.05 -2.75 7.57
C VAL A 131 -3.53 -1.51 8.30
N ASN A 132 -3.83 -0.31 7.79
CA ASN A 132 -3.35 0.92 8.43
C ASN A 132 -3.98 1.14 9.81
N LEU A 133 -5.27 0.83 9.96
CA LEU A 133 -5.91 0.81 11.28
C LEU A 133 -5.25 -0.23 12.20
N THR A 134 -4.90 -1.41 11.68
CA THR A 134 -4.21 -2.45 12.45
C THR A 134 -2.86 -1.94 12.96
N PHE A 135 -2.06 -1.23 12.16
CA PHE A 135 -0.81 -0.61 12.62
C PHE A 135 -1.05 0.33 13.81
N HIS A 136 -2.04 1.20 13.73
CA HIS A 136 -2.39 2.11 14.82
C HIS A 136 -2.85 1.37 16.10
N ILE A 137 -3.64 0.31 15.95
CA ILE A 137 -4.06 -0.55 17.07
C ILE A 137 -2.84 -1.25 17.68
N LEU A 138 -1.90 -1.75 16.87
CA LEU A 138 -0.68 -2.41 17.35
C LEU A 138 0.19 -1.46 18.17
N ASP A 139 0.35 -0.20 17.76
CA ASP A 139 1.06 0.82 18.53
C ASP A 139 0.40 1.04 19.90
N THR A 140 -0.93 1.07 19.94
CA THR A 140 -1.69 1.24 21.20
C THR A 140 -1.57 0.03 22.11
N VAL A 141 -1.74 -1.18 21.55
CA VAL A 141 -1.66 -2.43 22.32
C VAL A 141 -0.24 -2.68 22.83
N ALA A 142 0.78 -2.43 22.00
CA ALA A 142 2.18 -2.57 22.40
C ALA A 142 2.54 -1.65 23.59
N ARG A 143 1.99 -0.43 23.67
CA ARG A 143 2.21 0.45 24.83
C ARG A 143 1.63 -0.11 26.12
N VAL A 144 0.51 -0.81 26.05
CA VAL A 144 -0.18 -1.38 27.21
C VAL A 144 0.42 -2.72 27.62
N LEU A 145 0.75 -3.58 26.62
CA LEU A 145 1.27 -4.92 26.82
C LEU A 145 2.81 -4.98 26.64
N ASN A 146 3.51 -3.95 27.15
CA ASN A 146 4.93 -3.74 26.91
C ASN A 146 5.87 -4.59 27.79
N ASP A 147 5.36 -5.12 28.89
CA ASP A 147 6.14 -5.91 29.84
C ASP A 147 5.56 -7.31 30.01
N GLY A 148 6.39 -8.31 29.78
CA GLY A 148 6.06 -9.72 30.01
C GLY A 148 5.40 -10.44 28.83
N TYR A 149 4.81 -9.75 27.89
CA TYR A 149 4.13 -10.38 26.75
C TYR A 149 5.11 -10.79 25.65
N ASP A 150 4.99 -12.03 25.21
CA ASP A 150 5.65 -12.56 24.03
C ASP A 150 4.93 -12.06 22.77
N ILE A 151 5.72 -11.61 21.79
CA ILE A 151 5.17 -11.02 20.54
C ILE A 151 5.51 -11.92 19.37
N GLU A 152 4.47 -12.41 18.67
CA GLU A 152 4.61 -13.27 17.50
C GLU A 152 3.75 -12.74 16.35
N ILE A 153 4.34 -12.63 15.16
CA ILE A 153 3.69 -12.19 13.94
C ILE A 153 3.59 -13.38 12.99
N ILE A 154 2.37 -13.75 12.63
CA ILE A 154 2.08 -14.87 11.75
C ILE A 154 1.49 -14.29 10.46
N GLU A 155 2.06 -14.63 9.31
CA GLU A 155 1.56 -14.19 8.02
C GLU A 155 1.38 -15.33 7.03
N ALA A 156 0.35 -15.24 6.21
CA ALA A 156 0.06 -16.19 5.16
C ALA A 156 -0.23 -15.48 3.84
N HIS A 157 0.38 -15.97 2.76
CA HIS A 157 0.14 -15.51 1.40
C HIS A 157 0.13 -16.68 0.41
N HIS A 158 -0.27 -16.35 -0.81
CA HIS A 158 -0.30 -17.29 -1.93
C HIS A 158 1.09 -17.85 -2.25
N ARG A 159 1.12 -19.06 -2.87
CA ARG A 159 2.36 -19.80 -3.23
C ARG A 159 3.35 -19.02 -4.12
N HIS A 160 2.88 -18.00 -4.83
CA HIS A 160 3.71 -17.20 -5.75
C HIS A 160 4.37 -15.97 -5.11
N LYS A 161 4.18 -15.74 -3.81
CA LYS A 161 4.86 -14.65 -3.10
C LYS A 161 6.31 -15.04 -2.80
N VAL A 162 7.25 -14.21 -3.26
CA VAL A 162 8.69 -14.50 -3.24
C VAL A 162 9.41 -13.96 -2.00
N ASP A 163 8.91 -12.85 -1.43
CA ASP A 163 9.46 -12.26 -0.21
C ASP A 163 8.89 -12.93 1.05
N ALA A 164 9.71 -13.12 2.06
CA ALA A 164 9.33 -13.66 3.37
C ALA A 164 10.26 -13.07 4.46
N PRO A 165 9.71 -12.51 5.55
CA PRO A 165 8.29 -12.21 5.77
C PRO A 165 7.76 -11.17 4.77
N SER A 166 6.43 -11.04 4.67
CA SER A 166 5.80 -10.02 3.84
C SER A 166 6.13 -8.61 4.32
N GLY A 167 6.15 -7.62 3.39
CA GLY A 167 6.37 -6.23 3.77
C GLY A 167 5.39 -5.73 4.84
N THR A 168 4.11 -6.16 4.80
CA THR A 168 3.13 -5.82 5.84
C THR A 168 3.48 -6.42 7.20
N ALA A 169 3.94 -7.68 7.25
CA ALA A 169 4.38 -8.30 8.49
C ALA A 169 5.61 -7.57 9.08
N LEU A 170 6.57 -7.21 8.22
CA LEU A 170 7.73 -6.41 8.64
C LEU A 170 7.30 -5.06 9.19
N SER A 171 6.39 -4.36 8.53
CA SER A 171 5.86 -3.08 9.03
C SER A 171 5.14 -3.24 10.37
N MET A 172 4.37 -4.31 10.58
CA MET A 172 3.78 -4.61 11.90
C MET A 172 4.85 -4.75 12.99
N GLY A 173 5.92 -5.49 12.70
CA GLY A 173 7.06 -5.64 13.60
C GLY A 173 7.80 -4.33 13.86
N GLU A 174 7.99 -3.50 12.83
CA GLU A 174 8.62 -2.17 12.95
C GLU A 174 7.79 -1.22 13.83
N HIS A 175 6.46 -1.19 13.66
CA HIS A 175 5.56 -0.41 14.51
C HIS A 175 5.68 -0.82 15.98
N ILE A 176 5.59 -2.12 16.27
CA ILE A 176 5.72 -2.65 17.62
C ILE A 176 7.10 -2.36 18.18
N ALA A 177 8.17 -2.66 17.44
CA ALA A 177 9.54 -2.43 17.86
C ALA A 177 9.79 -0.95 18.20
N LYS A 178 9.37 -0.03 17.32
CA LYS A 178 9.46 1.41 17.54
C LYS A 178 8.72 1.84 18.81
N THR A 179 7.51 1.35 19.02
CA THR A 179 6.69 1.67 20.20
C THR A 179 7.33 1.20 21.49
N LEU A 180 8.00 0.03 21.45
CA LEU A 180 8.70 -0.56 22.60
C LEU A 180 10.15 -0.10 22.77
N GLY A 181 10.65 0.81 21.91
CA GLY A 181 12.05 1.24 21.94
C GLY A 181 13.03 0.13 21.54
N ARG A 182 12.60 -0.85 20.76
CA ARG A 182 13.40 -1.98 20.26
C ARG A 182 13.84 -1.72 18.83
N ASP A 183 14.93 -2.36 18.40
CA ASP A 183 15.36 -2.42 17.00
C ASP A 183 15.01 -3.79 16.42
N LEU A 184 14.19 -3.83 15.37
CA LEU A 184 13.77 -5.07 14.73
C LEU A 184 14.95 -5.88 14.16
N LYS A 185 16.06 -5.22 13.81
CA LYS A 185 17.26 -5.90 13.33
C LYS A 185 17.92 -6.77 14.40
N THR A 186 17.78 -6.40 15.68
CA THR A 186 18.40 -7.10 16.83
C THR A 186 17.42 -7.93 17.62
N HIS A 187 16.14 -7.60 17.60
CA HIS A 187 15.07 -8.27 18.34
C HIS A 187 14.16 -9.15 17.46
N GLY A 188 14.28 -9.04 16.13
CA GLY A 188 13.49 -9.84 15.19
C GLY A 188 14.01 -11.27 15.08
N VAL A 189 13.12 -12.26 15.23
CA VAL A 189 13.42 -13.69 15.03
C VAL A 189 12.60 -14.20 13.85
N PHE A 190 13.26 -14.38 12.71
CA PHE A 190 12.60 -14.68 11.43
C PHE A 190 12.49 -16.18 11.13
N CYS A 191 13.17 -17.01 11.90
CA CYS A 191 13.14 -18.47 11.78
C CYS A 191 13.50 -19.11 13.11
N ARG A 192 12.80 -20.18 13.47
CA ARG A 192 13.17 -21.10 14.54
C ARG A 192 13.20 -22.50 13.97
N GLU A 193 14.38 -23.15 14.00
CA GLU A 193 14.60 -24.50 13.48
C GLU A 193 15.48 -25.31 14.44
N GLY A 194 15.14 -26.57 14.67
CA GLY A 194 15.88 -27.47 15.56
C GLY A 194 15.74 -27.08 17.03
N ILE A 195 16.83 -27.23 17.79
CA ILE A 195 16.90 -26.94 19.24
C ILE A 195 17.41 -25.49 19.37
N THR A 196 16.51 -24.52 19.58
CA THR A 196 16.82 -23.09 19.61
C THR A 196 17.03 -22.52 21.02
N GLY A 197 16.80 -23.33 22.06
CA GLY A 197 16.72 -22.85 23.45
C GLY A 197 15.38 -22.15 23.75
N GLU A 198 15.26 -21.63 24.95
CA GLU A 198 14.07 -20.88 25.35
C GLU A 198 14.01 -19.53 24.64
N ARG A 199 12.77 -19.09 24.32
CA ARG A 199 12.48 -17.78 23.75
C ARG A 199 12.89 -16.67 24.73
N LYS A 200 13.54 -15.60 24.22
CA LYS A 200 13.79 -14.41 25.02
C LYS A 200 12.55 -13.50 25.03
N ARG A 201 12.34 -12.77 26.13
CA ARG A 201 11.17 -11.92 26.32
C ARG A 201 11.13 -10.70 25.39
N ASP A 202 12.29 -10.22 24.96
CA ASP A 202 12.43 -9.05 24.08
C ASP A 202 12.36 -9.37 22.58
N GLU A 203 12.21 -10.65 22.21
CA GLU A 203 12.09 -11.07 20.82
C GLU A 203 10.74 -10.67 20.21
N ILE A 204 10.75 -10.35 18.92
CA ILE A 204 9.58 -10.25 18.05
C ILE A 204 9.69 -11.35 17.00
N GLY A 205 8.89 -12.41 17.16
CA GLY A 205 8.95 -13.57 16.28
C GLY A 205 8.14 -13.40 15.00
N PHE A 206 8.56 -14.10 13.93
CA PHE A 206 7.87 -14.14 12.65
C PHE A 206 7.67 -15.57 12.20
N SER A 207 6.45 -15.89 11.76
CA SER A 207 6.09 -17.16 11.14
C SER A 207 5.44 -16.91 9.78
N THR A 208 6.01 -17.54 8.75
CA THR A 208 5.60 -17.31 7.36
C THR A 208 4.94 -18.55 6.77
N ILE A 209 3.73 -18.38 6.21
CA ILE A 209 2.99 -19.44 5.51
C ILE A 209 2.85 -19.05 4.03
N ARG A 210 3.07 -20.02 3.12
CA ARG A 210 2.83 -19.90 1.67
C ARG A 210 1.90 -21.02 1.25
N ALA A 211 0.65 -20.65 0.86
CA ALA A 211 -0.38 -21.63 0.55
C ALA A 211 -1.39 -21.12 -0.49
N SER A 212 -1.73 -21.98 -1.45
CA SER A 212 -2.82 -21.78 -2.41
C SER A 212 -2.85 -20.35 -3.02
N ASP A 213 -3.98 -19.68 -2.91
CA ASP A 213 -4.32 -18.37 -3.45
C ASP A 213 -4.56 -17.31 -2.35
N VAL A 214 -4.12 -17.56 -1.11
CA VAL A 214 -4.27 -16.63 0.02
C VAL A 214 -3.78 -15.25 -0.37
N VAL A 215 -4.68 -14.26 -0.32
CA VAL A 215 -4.38 -12.88 -0.75
C VAL A 215 -3.41 -12.20 0.20
N GLY A 216 -3.63 -12.36 1.52
CA GLY A 216 -2.77 -11.85 2.58
C GLY A 216 -3.48 -11.87 3.92
N GLU A 217 -2.95 -12.64 4.84
CA GLU A 217 -3.43 -12.72 6.22
C GLU A 217 -2.29 -12.40 7.17
N HIS A 218 -2.57 -11.67 8.22
CA HIS A 218 -1.60 -11.29 9.24
C HIS A 218 -2.28 -11.37 10.60
N SER A 219 -1.64 -12.03 11.56
CA SER A 219 -2.08 -12.09 12.95
C SER A 219 -0.90 -11.77 13.86
N VAL A 220 -1.09 -10.84 14.77
CA VAL A 220 -0.11 -10.49 15.81
C VAL A 220 -0.64 -10.98 17.15
N TRP A 221 0.18 -11.76 17.83
CA TRP A 221 -0.10 -12.27 19.15
C TRP A 221 0.70 -11.48 20.18
N PHE A 222 0.04 -11.09 21.25
CA PHE A 222 0.63 -10.66 22.50
C PHE A 222 0.21 -11.69 23.54
N ALA A 223 1.15 -12.52 24.00
CA ALA A 223 0.87 -13.70 24.83
C ALA A 223 1.63 -13.66 26.15
N ASP A 224 0.94 -13.90 27.25
CA ASP A 224 1.53 -14.13 28.56
C ASP A 224 0.88 -15.35 29.22
N ILE A 225 1.37 -15.75 30.38
CA ILE A 225 0.85 -16.90 31.11
C ILE A 225 -0.64 -16.66 31.47
N GLY A 226 -1.49 -17.50 30.92
CA GLY A 226 -2.94 -17.49 31.18
C GLY A 226 -3.78 -16.71 30.19
N GLU A 227 -3.19 -15.88 29.33
CA GLU A 227 -3.95 -15.13 28.31
C GLU A 227 -3.14 -14.87 27.03
N ARG A 228 -3.86 -14.53 25.98
CA ARG A 228 -3.34 -14.06 24.70
C ARG A 228 -4.29 -13.07 24.04
N VAL A 229 -3.78 -11.93 23.61
CA VAL A 229 -4.51 -10.99 22.76
C VAL A 229 -4.06 -11.20 21.33
N GLU A 230 -5.01 -11.39 20.41
CA GLU A 230 -4.75 -11.55 18.96
C GLU A 230 -5.34 -10.38 18.19
N ILE A 231 -4.53 -9.77 17.33
CA ILE A 231 -4.96 -8.73 16.39
C ILE A 231 -4.71 -9.26 14.99
N ALA A 232 -5.79 -9.47 14.25
CA ALA A 232 -5.71 -10.09 12.94
C ALA A 232 -6.35 -9.23 11.84
N HIS A 233 -5.69 -9.19 10.68
CA HIS A 233 -6.21 -8.64 9.43
C HIS A 233 -6.14 -9.71 8.35
N LYS A 234 -7.26 -9.94 7.65
CA LYS A 234 -7.37 -10.90 6.53
C LYS A 234 -7.92 -10.20 5.30
N ALA A 235 -7.15 -10.18 4.22
CA ALA A 235 -7.59 -9.70 2.92
C ALA A 235 -8.10 -10.87 2.07
N SER A 236 -9.35 -10.78 1.63
CA SER A 236 -9.96 -11.75 0.69
C SER A 236 -9.89 -11.29 -0.76
N SER A 237 -9.59 -10.01 -1.01
CA SER A 237 -9.52 -9.44 -2.35
C SER A 237 -8.52 -8.26 -2.40
N ARG A 238 -7.89 -8.07 -3.58
CA ARG A 238 -7.08 -6.86 -3.84
C ARG A 238 -7.91 -5.58 -3.93
N MET A 239 -9.23 -5.69 -4.05
CA MET A 239 -10.13 -4.55 -4.07
C MET A 239 -10.00 -3.67 -2.82
N THR A 240 -9.64 -4.24 -1.67
CA THR A 240 -9.39 -3.48 -0.44
C THR A 240 -8.27 -2.44 -0.62
N PHE A 241 -7.19 -2.80 -1.34
CA PHE A 241 -6.08 -1.89 -1.63
C PHE A 241 -6.47 -0.83 -2.66
N ALA A 242 -7.21 -1.23 -3.71
CA ALA A 242 -7.68 -0.32 -4.75
C ALA A 242 -8.67 0.71 -4.19
N ASN A 243 -9.62 0.28 -3.36
CA ASN A 243 -10.57 1.19 -2.70
C ASN A 243 -9.86 2.18 -1.76
N GLY A 244 -8.82 1.74 -1.05
CA GLY A 244 -8.01 2.64 -0.24
C GLY A 244 -7.23 3.66 -1.07
N ALA A 245 -6.65 3.25 -2.21
CA ALA A 245 -5.98 4.16 -3.13
C ALA A 245 -6.96 5.17 -3.75
N VAL A 246 -8.16 4.74 -4.13
CA VAL A 246 -9.23 5.64 -4.60
C VAL A 246 -9.67 6.60 -3.49
N ARG A 247 -9.75 6.14 -2.23
CA ARG A 247 -10.01 7.00 -1.07
C ARG A 247 -8.92 8.07 -0.91
N ALA A 248 -7.65 7.69 -1.02
CA ALA A 248 -6.52 8.62 -0.97
C ALA A 248 -6.58 9.64 -2.12
N GLY A 249 -6.90 9.21 -3.34
CA GLY A 249 -7.10 10.10 -4.49
C GLY A 249 -8.19 11.15 -4.25
N LYS A 250 -9.33 10.74 -3.65
CA LYS A 250 -10.40 11.67 -3.27
C LYS A 250 -9.98 12.61 -2.15
N TRP A 251 -9.24 12.13 -1.17
CA TRP A 251 -8.75 12.93 -0.05
C TRP A 251 -7.80 14.04 -0.52
N LEU A 252 -6.97 13.75 -1.54
CA LEU A 252 -6.07 14.71 -2.16
C LEU A 252 -6.78 15.91 -2.79
N GLU A 253 -8.08 15.82 -3.12
CA GLU A 253 -8.85 16.96 -3.69
C GLU A 253 -8.66 18.25 -2.87
N LYS A 254 -8.58 18.11 -1.55
CA LYS A 254 -8.47 19.22 -0.59
C LYS A 254 -7.04 19.66 -0.30
N GLN A 255 -6.04 18.96 -0.81
CA GLN A 255 -4.64 19.25 -0.55
C GLN A 255 -4.02 20.04 -1.70
N SER A 256 -3.20 21.05 -1.41
CA SER A 256 -2.47 21.81 -2.41
C SER A 256 -1.12 21.23 -2.74
N HIS A 257 -0.33 20.89 -1.71
CA HIS A 257 0.99 20.27 -1.79
C HIS A 257 1.29 19.57 -0.45
N GLY A 258 2.27 18.70 -0.46
CA GLY A 258 2.75 17.98 0.72
C GLY A 258 2.90 16.48 0.46
N LEU A 259 3.70 15.84 1.31
CA LEU A 259 3.86 14.39 1.35
C LEU A 259 3.04 13.84 2.51
N PHE A 260 2.12 12.99 2.19
CA PHE A 260 1.14 12.40 3.10
C PHE A 260 1.23 10.88 3.03
N ASP A 261 0.67 10.21 4.02
CA ASP A 261 0.49 8.76 4.04
C ASP A 261 -0.97 8.37 4.33
N MET A 262 -1.20 7.08 4.55
CA MET A 262 -2.56 6.60 4.87
C MET A 262 -3.01 6.98 6.29
N THR A 263 -2.09 7.33 7.19
CA THR A 263 -2.42 7.83 8.53
C THR A 263 -3.13 9.19 8.42
N ASP A 264 -2.64 10.06 7.53
CA ASP A 264 -3.26 11.36 7.23
C ASP A 264 -4.62 11.18 6.54
N VAL A 265 -4.68 10.30 5.53
CA VAL A 265 -5.92 10.02 4.77
C VAL A 265 -7.04 9.48 5.64
N LEU A 266 -6.69 8.73 6.68
CA LEU A 266 -7.63 8.06 7.60
C LEU A 266 -7.84 8.83 8.89
N ASP A 267 -7.09 9.94 9.10
CA ASP A 267 -7.14 10.76 10.30
C ASP A 267 -6.81 9.97 11.60
N LEU A 268 -5.88 9.00 11.49
CA LEU A 268 -5.56 8.11 12.61
C LEU A 268 -4.77 8.82 13.72
N ASN A 269 -4.14 9.96 13.43
CA ASN A 269 -3.41 10.74 14.44
C ASN A 269 -4.33 11.40 15.47
N ASN A 270 -5.64 11.46 15.19
CA ASN A 270 -6.66 12.07 16.04
C ASN A 270 -7.57 11.04 16.76
N LEU A 271 -7.18 9.75 16.73
CA LEU A 271 -7.89 8.65 17.39
C LEU A 271 -7.38 8.39 18.83
#